data_b90876293797a2f913f02885ed44d60e
#
_entry.id   b90876293797a2f913f02885ed44d60e
#
_cell.length_a   1.000
_cell.length_b   1.000
_cell.length_c   1.000
_cell.angle_alpha   90.00
_cell.angle_beta   90.00
_cell.angle_gamma   90.00
#
_symmetry.space_group_name_H-M   'P 1'
#
loop_
_entity.id
_entity.type
_entity.pdbx_description
1 polymer ?
#
loop_
_entity_poly.entity_id
_entity_poly.type
_entity_poly.pdbx_seq_one_letter_code
_entity_poly.pdbx_strand_id
1 'polypeptide(L)'
;MFVVSALLTATAANGHAASSAQPAQSAPSYLQESSKRAALTPAVANILVLGDSISAGYGMNIEDGWVNLMNQALVKRELGYRMVNASISGETTTGGLKRLPDLLREHAPQIVVLELGGNDGLRGYPTTKILDNLLQMTDLVKAAGAEPVIITMRIPPNYGPRYTRAFEQVFAVAAEQSNAALVPFLFDELAVDAQMMQDDGIHPTAKAQPILVEGFLPFLIDLM
;
A
#
# COMPACT_ATOMS: atom_id res chain seq x y z
N MET A 1 -10.74 6.61 -72.00
CA MET A 1 -10.56 5.76 -73.23
C MET A 1 -10.88 4.33 -72.78
N PHE A 2 -12.05 3.88 -73.23
CA PHE A 2 -12.50 2.51 -73.57
C PHE A 2 -12.20 1.37 -72.59
N VAL A 3 -13.22 0.89 -71.84
CA VAL A 3 -14.29 -0.10 -72.20
C VAL A 3 -13.70 -1.49 -72.46
N VAL A 4 -14.12 -2.53 -71.72
CA VAL A 4 -15.07 -3.57 -72.16
C VAL A 4 -15.49 -4.47 -71.02
N SER A 5 -16.82 -4.64 -70.92
CA SER A 5 -17.56 -5.63 -70.18
C SER A 5 -17.33 -7.05 -70.73
N ALA A 6 -17.47 -8.07 -69.84
CA ALA A 6 -17.96 -9.37 -70.22
C ALA A 6 -18.81 -9.97 -69.10
N LEU A 7 -20.12 -10.03 -69.35
CA LEU A 7 -21.10 -10.87 -68.65
C LEU A 7 -20.87 -12.34 -69.11
N LEU A 8 -20.88 -13.25 -68.10
CA LEU A 8 -21.22 -14.65 -68.40
C LEU A 8 -22.15 -15.18 -67.30
N THR A 9 -23.37 -15.45 -67.69
CA THR A 9 -24.42 -16.16 -66.95
C THR A 9 -24.13 -17.66 -66.92
N ALA A 10 -24.31 -18.30 -65.79
CA ALA A 10 -24.51 -19.74 -65.71
C ALA A 10 -25.46 -20.08 -64.58
N THR A 11 -26.39 -20.87 -64.88
CA THR A 11 -27.64 -21.31 -64.31
C THR A 11 -27.52 -22.13 -63.06
N ALA A 12 -28.59 -22.11 -62.28
CA ALA A 12 -28.89 -22.77 -61.05
C ALA A 12 -28.80 -24.33 -61.09
N ALA A 13 -28.40 -24.89 -59.94
CA ALA A 13 -28.85 -26.23 -59.52
C ALA A 13 -29.09 -26.22 -58.00
N ASN A 14 -30.38 -26.42 -57.67
CA ASN A 14 -30.89 -26.67 -56.32
C ASN A 14 -30.31 -27.98 -55.76
N GLY A 15 -29.65 -27.91 -54.62
CA GLY A 15 -29.32 -29.04 -53.76
C GLY A 15 -29.72 -28.75 -52.33
N HIS A 16 -30.89 -29.24 -51.92
CA HIS A 16 -31.32 -29.25 -50.52
C HIS A 16 -30.42 -30.22 -49.74
N ALA A 17 -29.52 -29.70 -48.91
CA ALA A 17 -28.88 -30.48 -47.84
C ALA A 17 -29.48 -30.02 -46.50
N ALA A 18 -30.32 -30.88 -45.91
CA ALA A 18 -30.82 -30.71 -44.56
C ALA A 18 -29.64 -30.78 -43.57
N SER A 19 -29.29 -29.64 -42.99
CA SER A 19 -28.33 -29.56 -41.88
C SER A 19 -29.05 -29.94 -40.60
N SER A 20 -28.82 -31.15 -40.10
CA SER A 20 -29.20 -31.59 -38.76
C SER A 20 -28.34 -30.83 -37.73
N ALA A 21 -28.90 -29.79 -37.12
CA ALA A 21 -28.33 -29.14 -35.97
C ALA A 21 -28.26 -30.13 -34.81
N GLN A 22 -27.08 -30.57 -34.44
CA GLN A 22 -26.86 -31.26 -33.17
C GLN A 22 -27.09 -30.27 -32.01
N PRO A 23 -27.79 -30.64 -30.92
CA PRO A 23 -27.92 -29.80 -29.76
C PRO A 23 -26.54 -29.62 -29.12
N ALA A 24 -26.19 -28.38 -28.81
CA ALA A 24 -24.97 -28.01 -28.09
C ALA A 24 -24.95 -28.81 -26.76
N GLN A 25 -23.95 -29.66 -26.62
CA GLN A 25 -23.67 -30.36 -25.36
C GLN A 25 -23.37 -29.32 -24.30
N SER A 26 -24.17 -29.28 -23.25
CA SER A 26 -23.92 -28.45 -22.07
C SER A 26 -22.58 -28.84 -21.43
N ALA A 27 -21.75 -27.86 -21.13
CA ALA A 27 -20.48 -28.08 -20.48
C ALA A 27 -20.64 -28.89 -19.17
N PRO A 28 -19.71 -29.81 -18.88
CA PRO A 28 -19.79 -30.66 -17.69
C PRO A 28 -19.93 -29.83 -16.40
N SER A 29 -20.79 -30.24 -15.50
CA SER A 29 -21.15 -29.53 -14.25
C SER A 29 -19.96 -29.19 -13.37
N TYR A 30 -18.88 -29.99 -13.40
CA TYR A 30 -17.63 -29.70 -12.65
C TYR A 30 -16.88 -28.45 -13.13
N LEU A 31 -17.01 -28.08 -14.43
CA LEU A 31 -16.43 -26.85 -14.97
C LEU A 31 -17.22 -25.60 -14.52
N GLN A 32 -18.52 -25.74 -14.32
CA GLN A 32 -19.36 -24.66 -13.80
C GLN A 32 -19.17 -24.47 -12.29
N GLU A 33 -18.94 -25.54 -11.53
CA GLU A 33 -18.62 -25.46 -10.10
C GLU A 33 -17.22 -24.88 -9.85
N SER A 34 -16.21 -25.24 -10.66
CA SER A 34 -14.86 -24.67 -10.55
C SER A 34 -14.84 -23.17 -10.88
N SER A 35 -15.63 -22.73 -11.87
CA SER A 35 -15.78 -21.29 -12.18
C SER A 35 -16.51 -20.51 -11.08
N LYS A 36 -17.53 -21.11 -10.45
CA LYS A 36 -18.21 -20.51 -9.30
C LYS A 36 -17.32 -20.45 -8.06
N ARG A 37 -16.46 -21.46 -7.85
CA ARG A 37 -15.54 -21.49 -6.71
C ARG A 37 -14.40 -20.48 -6.86
N ALA A 38 -13.91 -20.26 -8.09
CA ALA A 38 -12.91 -19.21 -8.38
C ALA A 38 -13.49 -17.79 -8.19
N ALA A 39 -14.81 -17.60 -8.37
CA ALA A 39 -15.49 -16.32 -8.16
C ALA A 39 -15.83 -16.01 -6.69
N LEU A 40 -15.54 -16.92 -5.75
CA LEU A 40 -15.89 -16.81 -4.33
C LEU A 40 -14.71 -16.60 -3.38
N THR A 41 -13.48 -16.49 -3.90
CA THR A 41 -12.36 -16.03 -3.07
C THR A 41 -12.39 -14.50 -3.08
N PRO A 42 -12.68 -13.83 -1.96
CA PRO A 42 -12.59 -12.37 -1.90
C PRO A 42 -11.22 -11.94 -2.38
N ALA A 43 -11.15 -10.96 -3.27
CA ALA A 43 -9.87 -10.41 -3.68
C ALA A 43 -9.17 -9.84 -2.43
N VAL A 44 -7.95 -10.32 -2.16
CA VAL A 44 -7.14 -9.80 -1.04
C VAL A 44 -6.74 -8.37 -1.36
N ALA A 45 -7.13 -7.44 -0.50
CA ALA A 45 -6.83 -6.02 -0.65
C ALA A 45 -5.39 -5.69 -0.25
N ASN A 46 -4.79 -4.70 -0.89
CA ASN A 46 -3.44 -4.27 -0.58
C ASN A 46 -3.43 -3.12 0.43
N ILE A 47 -2.55 -3.21 1.42
CA ILE A 47 -2.11 -2.10 2.27
C ILE A 47 -0.69 -1.77 1.87
N LEU A 48 -0.48 -0.62 1.23
CA LEU A 48 0.83 -0.15 0.84
C LEU A 48 1.50 0.58 2.00
N VAL A 49 2.72 0.18 2.36
CA VAL A 49 3.56 0.92 3.31
C VAL A 49 4.62 1.69 2.53
N LEU A 50 4.53 3.01 2.58
CA LEU A 50 5.53 3.93 2.08
C LEU A 50 6.28 4.51 3.27
N GLY A 51 7.41 3.90 3.60
CA GLY A 51 8.19 4.20 4.79
C GLY A 51 9.69 4.34 4.53
N ASP A 52 10.42 4.51 5.61
CA ASP A 52 11.87 4.62 5.60
C ASP A 52 12.58 3.38 6.14
N SER A 53 13.69 3.54 6.86
CA SER A 53 14.50 2.45 7.42
C SER A 53 13.77 1.62 8.46
N ILE A 54 12.82 2.20 9.18
CA ILE A 54 12.04 1.50 10.22
C ILE A 54 11.15 0.44 9.59
N SER A 55 10.43 0.81 8.56
CA SER A 55 9.56 -0.13 7.82
C SER A 55 10.35 -1.03 6.85
N ALA A 56 11.53 -0.59 6.39
CA ALA A 56 12.41 -1.42 5.56
C ALA A 56 13.14 -2.52 6.34
N GLY A 57 13.07 -2.51 7.69
CA GLY A 57 13.73 -3.52 8.53
C GLY A 57 15.25 -3.33 8.61
N TYR A 58 15.73 -2.08 8.69
CA TYR A 58 17.16 -1.79 8.78
C TYR A 58 17.82 -2.52 9.96
N GLY A 59 18.97 -3.17 9.68
CA GLY A 59 19.77 -3.87 10.71
C GLY A 59 19.20 -5.21 11.19
N MET A 60 18.16 -5.76 10.51
CA MET A 60 17.56 -7.05 10.85
C MET A 60 17.16 -7.84 9.60
N ASN A 61 16.75 -9.12 9.78
CA ASN A 61 16.13 -9.85 8.69
C ASN A 61 14.75 -9.24 8.38
N ILE A 62 14.41 -9.11 7.12
CA ILE A 62 13.14 -8.51 6.69
C ILE A 62 11.91 -9.28 7.21
N GLU A 63 12.05 -10.59 7.41
CA GLU A 63 11.01 -11.43 7.98
C GLU A 63 10.67 -11.06 9.43
N ASP A 64 11.62 -10.50 10.17
CA ASP A 64 11.46 -10.07 11.56
C ASP A 64 10.86 -8.66 11.65
N GLY A 65 10.79 -7.92 10.54
CA GLY A 65 10.27 -6.55 10.50
C GLY A 65 8.76 -6.47 10.70
N TRP A 66 8.29 -5.37 11.30
CA TRP A 66 6.88 -5.17 11.67
C TRP A 66 5.92 -5.30 10.49
N VAL A 67 6.31 -4.90 9.28
CA VAL A 67 5.45 -5.00 8.09
C VAL A 67 5.16 -6.46 7.75
N ASN A 68 6.19 -7.33 7.81
CA ASN A 68 6.00 -8.75 7.56
C ASN A 68 5.23 -9.43 8.69
N LEU A 69 5.53 -9.10 9.95
CA LEU A 69 4.79 -9.61 11.11
C LEU A 69 3.32 -9.18 11.08
N MET A 70 3.05 -7.93 10.66
CA MET A 70 1.68 -7.43 10.44
C MET A 70 0.98 -8.25 9.35
N ASN A 71 1.65 -8.51 8.24
CA ASN A 71 1.11 -9.35 7.17
C ASN A 71 0.72 -10.74 7.68
N GLN A 72 1.57 -11.36 8.51
CA GLN A 72 1.25 -12.65 9.16
C GLN A 72 0.03 -12.54 10.09
N ALA A 73 -0.09 -11.44 10.85
CA ALA A 73 -1.23 -11.20 11.73
C ALA A 73 -2.55 -11.03 10.96
N LEU A 74 -2.52 -10.32 9.83
CA LEU A 74 -3.68 -10.14 8.93
C LEU A 74 -4.15 -11.47 8.35
N VAL A 75 -3.20 -12.28 7.85
CA VAL A 75 -3.48 -13.63 7.30
C VAL A 75 -4.06 -14.54 8.37
N LYS A 76 -3.42 -14.61 9.56
CA LYS A 76 -3.89 -15.44 10.67
C LYS A 76 -5.30 -15.11 11.14
N ARG A 77 -5.70 -13.84 11.01
CA ARG A 77 -7.04 -13.34 11.39
C ARG A 77 -8.03 -13.36 10.23
N GLU A 78 -7.63 -13.82 9.04
CA GLU A 78 -8.47 -13.90 7.83
C GLU A 78 -9.12 -12.56 7.45
N LEU A 79 -8.41 -11.43 7.64
CA LEU A 79 -8.96 -10.09 7.44
C LEU A 79 -9.10 -9.69 5.96
N GLY A 80 -8.64 -10.51 5.02
CA GLY A 80 -8.75 -10.22 3.58
C GLY A 80 -7.80 -9.14 3.07
N TYR A 81 -6.78 -8.76 3.85
CA TYR A 81 -5.76 -7.77 3.49
C TYR A 81 -4.37 -8.37 3.48
N ARG A 82 -3.47 -7.75 2.72
CA ARG A 82 -2.04 -8.04 2.76
C ARG A 82 -1.21 -6.76 2.73
N MET A 83 -0.05 -6.80 3.38
CA MET A 83 0.92 -5.71 3.38
C MET A 83 1.78 -5.75 2.12
N VAL A 84 2.01 -4.60 1.51
CA VAL A 84 2.98 -4.36 0.43
C VAL A 84 4.01 -3.37 0.96
N ASN A 85 5.23 -3.82 1.23
CA ASN A 85 6.28 -2.97 1.76
C ASN A 85 7.06 -2.30 0.62
N ALA A 86 6.87 -0.99 0.45
CA ALA A 86 7.60 -0.15 -0.51
C ALA A 86 8.59 0.80 0.17
N SER A 87 8.99 0.50 1.41
CA SER A 87 9.86 1.33 2.21
C SER A 87 11.32 1.25 1.76
N ILE A 88 12.06 2.36 1.86
CA ILE A 88 13.47 2.45 1.51
C ILE A 88 14.23 3.16 2.64
N SER A 89 15.31 2.54 3.15
CA SER A 89 16.16 3.15 4.18
C SER A 89 16.67 4.52 3.75
N GLY A 90 16.55 5.52 4.62
CA GLY A 90 16.97 6.89 4.36
C GLY A 90 15.98 7.72 3.53
N GLU A 91 14.81 7.19 3.19
CA GLU A 91 13.77 7.88 2.42
C GLU A 91 13.25 9.12 3.14
N THR A 92 12.97 10.16 2.37
CA THR A 92 12.39 11.42 2.84
C THR A 92 10.97 11.59 2.33
N THR A 93 10.24 12.55 2.91
CA THR A 93 8.92 12.91 2.38
C THR A 93 8.98 13.33 0.91
N THR A 94 10.05 13.99 0.46
CA THR A 94 10.25 14.39 -0.95
C THR A 94 10.47 13.16 -1.85
N GLY A 95 11.25 12.19 -1.42
CA GLY A 95 11.50 10.97 -2.19
C GLY A 95 10.25 10.09 -2.26
N GLY A 96 9.57 9.89 -1.14
CA GLY A 96 8.30 9.17 -1.07
C GLY A 96 7.24 9.79 -1.98
N LEU A 97 7.05 11.11 -1.93
CA LEU A 97 6.11 11.82 -2.80
C LEU A 97 6.39 11.57 -4.30
N LYS A 98 7.66 11.53 -4.68
CA LYS A 98 8.06 11.28 -6.08
C LYS A 98 7.71 9.86 -6.54
N ARG A 99 7.83 8.85 -5.64
CA ARG A 99 7.58 7.44 -5.96
C ARG A 99 6.11 7.04 -5.89
N LEU A 100 5.34 7.72 -5.04
CA LEU A 100 3.98 7.35 -4.70
C LEU A 100 3.06 7.15 -5.91
N PRO A 101 3.05 8.00 -6.96
CA PRO A 101 2.15 7.81 -8.12
C PRO A 101 2.35 6.47 -8.84
N ASP A 102 3.59 6.01 -8.96
CA ASP A 102 3.91 4.73 -9.61
C ASP A 102 3.46 3.56 -8.72
N LEU A 103 3.73 3.64 -7.41
CA LEU A 103 3.31 2.63 -6.45
C LEU A 103 1.79 2.48 -6.35
N LEU A 104 1.05 3.57 -6.40
CA LEU A 104 -0.42 3.55 -6.42
C LEU A 104 -0.95 2.82 -7.66
N ARG A 105 -0.36 3.08 -8.83
CA ARG A 105 -0.75 2.40 -10.08
C ARG A 105 -0.39 0.91 -10.07
N GLU A 106 0.79 0.56 -9.56
CA GLU A 106 1.29 -0.81 -9.54
C GLU A 106 0.50 -1.70 -8.58
N HIS A 107 0.22 -1.18 -7.39
CA HIS A 107 -0.32 -2.00 -6.31
C HIS A 107 -1.82 -1.82 -6.06
N ALA A 108 -2.46 -0.78 -6.62
CA ALA A 108 -3.87 -0.43 -6.43
C ALA A 108 -4.33 -0.64 -4.98
N PRO A 109 -3.68 -0.01 -3.98
CA PRO A 109 -3.95 -0.25 -2.56
C PRO A 109 -5.33 0.29 -2.16
N GLN A 110 -5.93 -0.29 -1.12
CA GLN A 110 -7.09 0.27 -0.44
C GLN A 110 -6.68 1.18 0.74
N ILE A 111 -5.53 0.92 1.33
CA ILE A 111 -4.97 1.71 2.42
C ILE A 111 -3.50 2.01 2.09
N VAL A 112 -3.06 3.24 2.36
CA VAL A 112 -1.65 3.65 2.24
C VAL A 112 -1.15 4.18 3.57
N VAL A 113 -0.16 3.51 4.13
CA VAL A 113 0.52 3.91 5.36
C VAL A 113 1.72 4.78 4.98
N LEU A 114 1.71 6.04 5.43
CA LEU A 114 2.78 7.02 5.27
C LEU A 114 3.62 7.04 6.55
N GLU A 115 4.73 6.32 6.55
CA GLU A 115 5.70 6.25 7.65
C GLU A 115 6.99 6.97 7.20
N LEU A 116 6.89 8.30 7.00
CA LEU A 116 7.95 9.16 6.47
C LEU A 116 8.06 10.48 7.24
N GLY A 117 9.21 11.10 7.15
CA GLY A 117 9.51 12.38 7.77
C GLY A 117 10.63 12.31 8.80
N GLY A 118 10.92 11.13 9.36
CA GLY A 118 12.03 10.92 10.27
C GLY A 118 13.34 11.42 9.70
N ASN A 119 13.67 11.04 8.47
CA ASN A 119 14.88 11.48 7.78
C ASN A 119 14.90 12.96 7.43
N ASP A 120 13.74 13.56 7.14
CA ASP A 120 13.64 15.02 6.96
C ASP A 120 13.98 15.75 8.27
N GLY A 121 13.39 15.29 9.38
CA GLY A 121 13.64 15.83 10.72
C GLY A 121 15.09 15.69 11.15
N LEU A 122 15.70 14.51 10.97
CA LEU A 122 17.12 14.26 11.28
C LEU A 122 18.08 15.11 10.44
N ARG A 123 17.67 15.55 9.25
CA ARG A 123 18.44 16.46 8.39
C ARG A 123 18.13 17.95 8.63
N GLY A 124 17.22 18.25 9.58
CA GLY A 124 16.83 19.61 9.91
C GLY A 124 16.05 20.33 8.80
N TYR A 125 15.32 19.58 7.97
CA TYR A 125 14.53 20.19 6.89
C TYR A 125 13.38 21.04 7.44
N PRO A 126 12.94 22.08 6.71
CA PRO A 126 11.84 22.92 7.14
C PRO A 126 10.56 22.10 7.36
N THR A 127 9.93 22.24 8.53
CA THR A 127 8.70 21.53 8.89
C THR A 127 7.53 21.84 7.96
N THR A 128 7.49 23.05 7.37
CA THR A 128 6.53 23.43 6.33
C THR A 128 6.69 22.56 5.09
N LYS A 129 7.92 22.22 4.68
CA LYS A 129 8.15 21.33 3.53
C LYS A 129 7.69 19.91 3.79
N ILE A 130 7.88 19.42 5.02
CA ILE A 130 7.39 18.09 5.44
C ILE A 130 5.86 18.08 5.38
N LEU A 131 5.21 19.11 5.94
CA LEU A 131 3.75 19.25 5.89
C LEU A 131 3.23 19.26 4.45
N ASP A 132 3.79 20.12 3.60
CA ASP A 132 3.38 20.23 2.19
C ASP A 132 3.49 18.88 1.46
N ASN A 133 4.58 18.13 1.70
CA ASN A 133 4.76 16.82 1.09
C ASN A 133 3.74 15.79 1.60
N LEU A 134 3.47 15.76 2.91
CA LEU A 134 2.46 14.86 3.49
C LEU A 134 1.06 15.15 2.94
N LEU A 135 0.67 16.43 2.85
CA LEU A 135 -0.61 16.83 2.27
C LEU A 135 -0.73 16.40 0.80
N GLN A 136 0.31 16.64 0.00
CA GLN A 136 0.31 16.18 -1.40
C GLN A 136 0.23 14.66 -1.51
N MET A 137 0.91 13.90 -0.63
CA MET A 137 0.81 12.44 -0.63
C MET A 137 -0.59 11.98 -0.26
N THR A 138 -1.23 12.58 0.75
CA THR A 138 -2.61 12.22 1.12
C THR A 138 -3.61 12.54 0.01
N ASP A 139 -3.42 13.65 -0.72
CA ASP A 139 -4.25 14.00 -1.88
C ASP A 139 -4.11 12.95 -3.00
N LEU A 140 -2.89 12.53 -3.31
CA LEU A 140 -2.63 11.48 -4.30
C LEU A 140 -3.26 10.14 -3.91
N VAL A 141 -3.15 9.75 -2.64
CA VAL A 141 -3.75 8.53 -2.10
C VAL A 141 -5.26 8.55 -2.27
N LYS A 142 -5.91 9.65 -1.86
CA LYS A 142 -7.37 9.81 -1.99
C LYS A 142 -7.82 9.87 -3.44
N ALA A 143 -7.08 10.55 -4.30
CA ALA A 143 -7.36 10.59 -5.74
C ALA A 143 -7.28 9.19 -6.39
N ALA A 144 -6.48 8.28 -5.83
CA ALA A 144 -6.42 6.88 -6.24
C ALA A 144 -7.53 6.00 -5.63
N GLY A 145 -8.41 6.55 -4.80
CA GLY A 145 -9.48 5.82 -4.12
C GLY A 145 -9.04 5.01 -2.90
N ALA A 146 -7.88 5.36 -2.31
CA ALA A 146 -7.33 4.70 -1.13
C ALA A 146 -7.45 5.58 0.12
N GLU A 147 -7.41 4.96 1.30
CA GLU A 147 -7.42 5.64 2.60
C GLU A 147 -5.98 5.93 3.06
N PRO A 148 -5.61 7.21 3.32
CA PRO A 148 -4.31 7.55 3.85
C PRO A 148 -4.25 7.38 5.37
N VAL A 149 -3.16 6.78 5.85
CA VAL A 149 -2.81 6.64 7.26
C VAL A 149 -1.46 7.30 7.47
N ILE A 150 -1.36 8.26 8.37
CA ILE A 150 -0.11 8.94 8.72
C ILE A 150 0.37 8.39 10.06
N ILE A 151 1.62 7.92 10.11
CA ILE A 151 2.28 7.56 11.38
C ILE A 151 3.04 8.78 11.89
N THR A 152 2.79 9.16 13.14
CA THR A 152 3.54 10.23 13.81
C THR A 152 5.00 9.82 14.00
N MET A 153 5.92 10.72 13.64
CA MET A 153 7.35 10.54 13.84
C MET A 153 7.88 11.51 14.90
N ARG A 154 8.94 11.11 15.57
CA ARG A 154 9.71 11.96 16.50
C ARG A 154 11.17 11.95 16.16
N ILE A 155 11.89 12.97 16.60
CA ILE A 155 13.34 13.10 16.47
C ILE A 155 13.95 13.36 17.85
N PRO A 156 15.24 13.03 18.03
CA PRO A 156 15.94 13.27 19.28
C PRO A 156 15.86 14.73 19.76
N PRO A 157 15.81 14.97 21.07
CA PRO A 157 15.62 16.33 21.62
C PRO A 157 16.79 17.29 21.41
N ASN A 158 17.96 16.78 21.02
CA ASN A 158 19.17 17.58 20.72
C ASN A 158 19.02 18.52 19.51
N TYR A 159 17.94 18.38 18.71
CA TYR A 159 17.59 19.33 17.64
C TYR A 159 16.96 20.64 18.18
N GLY A 160 16.74 20.72 19.48
CA GLY A 160 16.21 21.88 20.17
C GLY A 160 14.68 21.90 20.26
N PRO A 161 14.15 22.42 21.37
CA PRO A 161 12.71 22.25 21.71
C PRO A 161 11.74 22.97 20.77
N ARG A 162 12.22 24.01 20.05
CA ARG A 162 11.40 24.71 19.07
C ARG A 162 11.16 23.85 17.84
N TYR A 163 12.25 23.24 17.32
CA TYR A 163 12.20 22.44 16.10
C TYR A 163 11.50 21.10 16.38
N THR A 164 11.84 20.40 17.46
CA THR A 164 11.22 19.10 17.80
C THR A 164 9.72 19.22 17.98
N ARG A 165 9.22 20.23 18.70
CA ARG A 165 7.78 20.47 18.83
C ARG A 165 7.09 20.78 17.50
N ALA A 166 7.72 21.66 16.68
CA ALA A 166 7.17 21.98 15.37
C ALA A 166 7.16 20.74 14.45
N PHE A 167 8.18 19.89 14.54
CA PHE A 167 8.27 18.63 13.78
C PHE A 167 7.16 17.65 14.20
N GLU A 168 6.95 17.40 15.48
CA GLU A 168 5.92 16.50 15.96
C GLU A 168 4.50 16.97 15.58
N GLN A 169 4.26 18.29 15.58
CA GLN A 169 2.97 18.85 15.20
C GLN A 169 2.62 18.68 13.73
N VAL A 170 3.61 18.53 12.84
CA VAL A 170 3.39 18.39 11.40
C VAL A 170 2.42 17.24 11.08
N PHE A 171 2.58 16.11 11.72
CA PHE A 171 1.79 14.90 11.44
C PHE A 171 0.33 15.06 11.84
N ALA A 172 0.08 15.63 13.02
CA ALA A 172 -1.27 15.92 13.48
C ALA A 172 -1.96 16.96 12.58
N VAL A 173 -1.23 18.02 12.19
CA VAL A 173 -1.75 19.05 11.26
C VAL A 173 -2.03 18.46 9.88
N ALA A 174 -1.14 17.62 9.36
CA ALA A 174 -1.35 16.95 8.08
C ALA A 174 -2.59 16.03 8.11
N ALA A 175 -2.74 15.25 9.17
CA ALA A 175 -3.88 14.36 9.34
C ALA A 175 -5.21 15.13 9.45
N GLU A 176 -5.25 16.20 10.26
CA GLU A 176 -6.42 17.05 10.42
C GLU A 176 -6.81 17.73 9.10
N GLN A 177 -5.87 18.38 8.41
CA GLN A 177 -6.16 19.08 7.16
C GLN A 177 -6.56 18.15 6.03
N SER A 178 -5.98 16.96 5.98
CA SER A 178 -6.29 15.96 4.95
C SER A 178 -7.42 15.01 5.34
N ASN A 179 -7.94 15.05 6.56
CA ASN A 179 -8.85 14.03 7.10
C ASN A 179 -8.29 12.61 6.89
N ALA A 180 -7.00 12.42 7.18
CA ALA A 180 -6.33 11.12 7.18
C ALA A 180 -6.35 10.51 8.58
N ALA A 181 -6.32 9.18 8.68
CA ALA A 181 -6.13 8.53 9.96
C ALA A 181 -4.73 8.85 10.52
N LEU A 182 -4.64 9.15 11.80
CA LEU A 182 -3.38 9.41 12.49
C LEU A 182 -3.08 8.30 13.48
N VAL A 183 -1.91 7.68 13.30
CA VAL A 183 -1.36 6.73 14.27
C VAL A 183 -0.36 7.47 15.16
N PRO A 184 -0.45 7.36 16.49
CA PRO A 184 0.49 8.00 17.40
C PRO A 184 1.91 7.44 17.21
N PHE A 185 2.89 8.10 17.82
CA PHE A 185 4.26 7.58 17.81
C PHE A 185 4.33 6.31 18.66
N LEU A 186 4.70 5.19 18.02
CA LEU A 186 4.63 3.86 18.64
C LEU A 186 5.88 3.46 19.44
N PHE A 187 6.90 4.33 19.48
CA PHE A 187 8.19 3.99 20.11
C PHE A 187 8.37 4.56 21.53
N ASP A 188 7.40 5.31 22.08
CA ASP A 188 7.54 5.92 23.41
C ASP A 188 7.85 4.89 24.49
N GLU A 189 7.18 3.73 24.45
CA GLU A 189 7.41 2.64 25.41
C GLU A 189 8.66 1.83 25.08
N LEU A 190 9.07 1.77 23.82
CA LEU A 190 10.25 1.03 23.37
C LEU A 190 11.55 1.75 23.71
N ALA A 191 11.56 3.08 23.62
CA ALA A 191 12.76 3.90 23.82
C ALA A 191 13.30 3.85 25.25
N VAL A 192 12.52 3.38 26.23
CA VAL A 192 12.95 3.23 27.63
C VAL A 192 13.68 1.93 27.91
N ASP A 193 13.56 0.91 27.04
CA ASP A 193 14.28 -0.36 27.15
C ASP A 193 15.40 -0.44 26.11
N ALA A 194 16.64 -0.40 26.57
CA ALA A 194 17.82 -0.47 25.70
C ALA A 194 17.89 -1.73 24.83
N GLN A 195 17.17 -2.81 25.17
CA GLN A 195 17.13 -4.02 24.34
C GLN A 195 16.15 -3.89 23.14
N MET A 196 15.30 -2.88 23.15
CA MET A 196 14.33 -2.63 22.09
C MET A 196 14.86 -1.73 21.00
N MET A 197 15.96 -1.01 21.26
CA MET A 197 16.62 -0.12 20.29
C MET A 197 17.98 -0.65 19.91
N GLN A 198 18.38 -0.45 18.66
CA GLN A 198 19.74 -0.72 18.19
C GLN A 198 20.73 0.29 18.81
N ASP A 199 22.03 0.05 18.66
CA ASP A 199 23.09 0.88 19.26
C ASP A 199 23.06 2.34 18.80
N ASP A 200 22.40 2.63 17.67
CA ASP A 200 22.24 3.97 17.14
C ASP A 200 21.14 4.79 17.86
N GLY A 201 20.32 4.14 18.69
CA GLY A 201 19.22 4.77 19.43
C GLY A 201 18.08 5.32 18.57
N ILE A 202 18.03 4.93 17.30
CA ILE A 202 17.04 5.38 16.31
C ILE A 202 16.19 4.20 15.84
N HIS A 203 16.84 3.09 15.49
CA HIS A 203 16.16 1.95 14.91
C HIS A 203 15.77 0.92 15.98
N PRO A 204 14.52 0.41 15.96
CA PRO A 204 14.10 -0.66 16.85
C PRO A 204 14.76 -1.98 16.49
N THR A 205 15.01 -2.84 17.48
CA THR A 205 15.51 -4.19 17.27
C THR A 205 14.42 -5.15 16.80
N ALA A 206 14.80 -6.37 16.39
CA ALA A 206 13.83 -7.43 16.07
C ALA A 206 12.89 -7.76 17.25
N LYS A 207 13.34 -7.60 18.50
CA LYS A 207 12.50 -7.80 19.70
C LYS A 207 11.36 -6.78 19.83
N ALA A 208 11.55 -5.57 19.31
CA ALA A 208 10.58 -4.51 19.36
C ALA A 208 9.46 -4.68 18.32
N GLN A 209 9.71 -5.39 17.23
CA GLN A 209 8.80 -5.44 16.08
C GLN A 209 7.40 -6.00 16.42
N PRO A 210 7.23 -7.06 17.24
CA PRO A 210 5.90 -7.52 17.65
C PRO A 210 5.10 -6.45 18.41
N ILE A 211 5.77 -5.62 19.23
CA ILE A 211 5.13 -4.53 19.99
C ILE A 211 4.60 -3.46 19.04
N LEU A 212 5.36 -3.13 17.97
CA LEU A 212 4.90 -2.22 16.92
C LEU A 212 3.63 -2.76 16.23
N VAL A 213 3.61 -4.07 15.96
CA VAL A 213 2.41 -4.71 15.38
C VAL A 213 1.21 -4.62 16.33
N GLU A 214 1.41 -4.93 17.60
CA GLU A 214 0.34 -4.84 18.60
C GLU A 214 -0.21 -3.42 18.76
N GLY A 215 0.68 -2.41 18.72
CA GLY A 215 0.29 -1.00 18.79
C GLY A 215 -0.41 -0.48 17.53
N PHE A 216 -0.03 -0.98 16.34
CA PHE A 216 -0.57 -0.47 15.09
C PHE A 216 -1.81 -1.23 14.58
N LEU A 217 -1.91 -2.53 14.83
CA LEU A 217 -2.99 -3.38 14.33
C LEU A 217 -4.41 -2.87 14.64
N PRO A 218 -4.73 -2.36 15.84
CA PRO A 218 -6.06 -1.80 16.13
C PRO A 218 -6.44 -0.67 15.17
N PHE A 219 -5.52 0.25 14.86
CA PHE A 219 -5.77 1.36 13.93
C PHE A 219 -6.04 0.88 12.51
N LEU A 220 -5.39 -0.20 12.06
CA LEU A 220 -5.67 -0.79 10.75
C LEU A 220 -7.03 -1.47 10.72
N ILE A 221 -7.41 -2.19 11.78
CA ILE A 221 -8.71 -2.89 11.85
C ILE A 221 -9.87 -1.90 11.78
N ASP A 222 -9.74 -0.73 12.41
CA ASP A 222 -10.78 0.32 12.40
C ASP A 222 -11.01 0.93 11.00
N LEU A 223 -10.08 0.71 10.06
CA LEU A 223 -10.15 1.21 8.68
C LEU A 223 -10.59 0.13 7.67
N MET A 224 -10.74 -1.12 8.09
CA MET A 224 -11.12 -2.26 7.26
C MET A 224 -12.64 -2.48 7.29
#